data_fa248081c6cd6128894c7dc6ddc69a2c
#
_entry.id   fa248081c6cd6128894c7dc6ddc69a2c
#
_cell.length_a   1.000
_cell.length_b   1.000
_cell.length_c   1.000
_cell.angle_alpha   90.00
_cell.angle_beta   90.00
_cell.angle_gamma   90.00
#
_symmetry.space_group_name_H-M   'P 1'
#
loop_
_entity.id
_entity.type
_entity.pdbx_description
1 polymer ?
#
loop_
_entity_poly.entity_id
_entity_poly.type
_entity_poly.pdbx_seq_one_letter_code
_entity_poly.pdbx_strand_id
1 'polypeptide(L)'
;MTAAREAIRMRAFDAFKADLEAVPPITLRGGDALDSYDEPPPYDAAIDEPTDRYLETFAFNGLNFLDAASWRHYLPRLIDYALRHIASNAPGTMAIDGLLWSLRPPDRDPPRLASLTREQEEAVVAALEQLAFSDDSVYRTDAMQVMEEWWIPGALYRPPC
;
A
#
# COMPACT_ATOMS: atom_id res chain seq x y z
N MET A 1 -4.24 -6.08 18.10
CA MET A 1 -4.47 -6.63 16.75
C MET A 1 -4.92 -8.08 16.87
N THR A 2 -5.87 -8.53 16.05
CA THR A 2 -6.36 -9.90 16.10
C THR A 2 -5.33 -10.90 15.57
N ALA A 3 -5.47 -12.19 15.92
CA ALA A 3 -4.61 -13.25 15.40
C ALA A 3 -4.69 -13.36 13.86
N ALA A 4 -5.87 -13.17 13.28
CA ALA A 4 -6.06 -13.17 11.82
C ALA A 4 -5.29 -12.04 11.13
N ARG A 5 -5.34 -10.84 11.68
CA ARG A 5 -4.60 -9.68 11.16
C ARG A 5 -3.10 -9.84 11.30
N GLU A 6 -2.65 -10.39 12.41
CA GLU A 6 -1.22 -10.70 12.60
C GLU A 6 -0.72 -11.71 11.56
N ALA A 7 -1.49 -12.75 11.28
CA ALA A 7 -1.15 -13.73 10.25
C ALA A 7 -1.04 -13.09 8.85
N ILE A 8 -1.96 -12.18 8.52
CA ILE A 8 -1.94 -11.43 7.25
C ILE A 8 -0.71 -10.52 7.19
N ARG A 9 -0.41 -9.82 8.28
CA ARG A 9 0.79 -9.00 8.39
C ARG A 9 2.06 -9.80 8.12
N MET A 10 2.23 -10.92 8.80
CA MET A 10 3.40 -11.80 8.61
C MET A 10 3.50 -12.28 7.18
N ARG A 11 2.40 -12.70 6.58
CA ARG A 11 2.33 -13.13 5.19
C ARG A 11 2.76 -12.01 4.22
N ALA A 12 2.33 -10.79 4.47
CA ALA A 12 2.74 -9.64 3.66
C ALA A 12 4.26 -9.39 3.76
N PHE A 13 4.82 -9.39 4.97
CA PHE A 13 6.26 -9.23 5.13
C PHE A 13 7.07 -10.35 4.46
N ASP A 14 6.59 -11.58 4.51
CA ASP A 14 7.24 -12.71 3.82
C ASP A 14 7.15 -12.58 2.29
N ALA A 15 5.98 -12.25 1.75
CA ALA A 15 5.77 -12.14 0.31
C ALA A 15 6.58 -11.00 -0.33
N PHE A 16 6.80 -9.92 0.41
CA PHE A 16 7.54 -8.74 -0.04
C PHE A 16 8.97 -8.66 0.50
N LYS A 17 9.50 -9.75 1.03
CA LYS A 17 10.82 -9.73 1.70
C LYS A 17 11.92 -9.14 0.82
N ALA A 18 12.02 -9.55 -0.43
CA ALA A 18 13.03 -9.03 -1.35
C ALA A 18 12.87 -7.52 -1.61
N ASP A 19 11.62 -7.05 -1.74
CA ASP A 19 11.33 -5.63 -1.92
C ASP A 19 11.66 -4.81 -0.65
N LEU A 20 11.44 -5.38 0.53
CA LEU A 20 11.79 -4.74 1.81
C LEU A 20 13.29 -4.59 2.01
N GLU A 21 14.06 -5.58 1.57
CA GLU A 21 15.52 -5.59 1.68
C GLU A 21 16.19 -4.66 0.67
N ALA A 22 15.53 -4.36 -0.42
CA ALA A 22 16.03 -3.45 -1.46
C ALA A 22 15.87 -2.00 -1.04
N VAL A 23 16.82 -1.15 -1.43
CA VAL A 23 16.68 0.31 -1.31
C VAL A 23 15.69 0.78 -2.36
N PRO A 24 14.62 1.51 -1.99
CA PRO A 24 13.67 1.98 -2.98
C PRO A 24 14.30 3.03 -3.89
N PRO A 25 14.12 2.93 -5.22
CA PRO A 25 14.59 3.96 -6.15
C PRO A 25 14.06 5.37 -5.85
N ILE A 26 12.80 5.45 -5.41
CA ILE A 26 12.18 6.69 -4.95
C ILE A 26 11.58 6.42 -3.57
N THR A 27 11.94 7.22 -2.56
CA THR A 27 11.34 7.13 -1.24
C THR A 27 9.95 7.76 -1.22
N LEU A 28 9.13 7.46 -0.21
CA LEU A 28 7.86 8.19 -0.02
C LEU A 28 8.10 9.69 0.14
N ARG A 29 9.16 10.07 0.84
CA ARG A 29 9.58 11.47 0.96
C ARG A 29 9.97 12.05 -0.39
N GLY A 30 10.63 11.27 -1.24
CA GLY A 30 10.96 11.65 -2.61
C GLY A 30 9.71 11.80 -3.48
N GLY A 31 8.73 10.92 -3.34
CA GLY A 31 7.44 11.03 -4.01
C GLY A 31 6.66 12.29 -3.58
N ASP A 32 6.68 12.61 -2.30
CA ASP A 32 6.08 13.84 -1.76
C ASP A 32 6.78 15.10 -2.33
N ALA A 33 8.10 15.07 -2.47
CA ALA A 33 8.84 16.14 -3.11
C ALA A 33 8.43 16.32 -4.57
N LEU A 34 8.26 15.24 -5.32
CA LEU A 34 7.77 15.28 -6.70
C LEU A 34 6.37 15.87 -6.81
N ASP A 35 5.49 15.57 -5.87
CA ASP A 35 4.15 16.17 -5.78
C ASP A 35 4.22 17.70 -5.64
N SER A 36 5.25 18.20 -4.99
CA SER A 36 5.51 19.63 -4.79
C SER A 36 6.40 20.24 -5.88
N TYR A 37 6.65 19.54 -6.99
CA TYR A 37 7.52 19.96 -8.08
C TYR A 37 9.00 20.15 -7.69
N ASP A 38 9.42 19.51 -6.60
CA ASP A 38 10.81 19.50 -6.14
C ASP A 38 11.54 18.25 -6.63
N GLU A 39 12.87 18.29 -6.64
CA GLU A 39 13.66 17.10 -6.92
C GLU A 39 13.56 16.10 -5.78
N PRO A 40 13.37 14.80 -6.08
CA PRO A 40 13.33 13.78 -5.04
C PRO A 40 14.73 13.64 -4.40
N PRO A 41 14.82 13.81 -3.07
CA PRO A 41 16.08 13.58 -2.38
C PRO A 41 16.46 12.08 -2.44
N PRO A 42 17.75 11.76 -2.41
CA PRO A 42 18.19 10.37 -2.36
C PRO A 42 17.78 9.70 -1.05
N TYR A 43 17.73 8.38 -1.07
CA TYR A 43 17.47 7.60 0.14
C TYR A 43 18.49 7.93 1.23
N ASP A 44 17.99 8.17 2.44
CA ASP A 44 18.78 8.40 3.66
C ASP A 44 18.19 7.53 4.78
N ALA A 45 18.94 6.52 5.23
CA ALA A 45 18.47 5.57 6.23
C ALA A 45 18.06 6.25 7.56
N ALA A 46 18.65 7.38 7.90
CA ALA A 46 18.33 8.12 9.13
C ALA A 46 16.97 8.86 9.03
N ILE A 47 16.54 9.21 7.82
CA ILE A 47 15.33 9.99 7.57
C ILE A 47 14.21 9.09 7.03
N ASP A 48 14.55 8.13 6.17
CA ASP A 48 13.59 7.33 5.41
C ASP A 48 13.22 6.00 6.08
N GLU A 49 13.44 5.87 7.39
CA GLU A 49 12.90 4.75 8.15
C GLU A 49 11.36 4.83 8.14
N PRO A 50 10.66 3.80 7.68
CA PRO A 50 9.20 3.85 7.51
C PRO A 50 8.47 3.61 8.84
N THR A 51 8.63 4.53 9.77
CA THR A 51 7.85 4.62 11.01
C THR A 51 6.41 5.02 10.71
N ASP A 52 5.51 4.86 11.66
CA ASP A 52 4.12 5.31 11.51
C ASP A 52 4.06 6.80 11.15
N ARG A 53 4.85 7.63 11.83
CA ARG A 53 4.91 9.06 11.54
C ARG A 53 5.40 9.36 10.13
N TYR A 54 6.38 8.61 9.64
CA TYR A 54 6.87 8.75 8.26
C TYR A 54 5.77 8.42 7.24
N LEU A 55 5.07 7.30 7.44
CA LEU A 55 3.96 6.92 6.58
C LEU A 55 2.83 7.96 6.61
N GLU A 56 2.46 8.43 7.80
CA GLU A 56 1.43 9.46 7.97
C GLU A 56 1.81 10.79 7.31
N THR A 57 3.10 11.13 7.30
CA THR A 57 3.58 12.38 6.70
C THR A 57 3.61 12.32 5.17
N PHE A 58 4.06 11.20 4.59
CA PHE A 58 4.43 11.16 3.17
C PHE A 58 3.59 10.24 2.30
N ALA A 59 2.87 9.26 2.84
CA ALA A 59 2.25 8.23 2.01
C ALA A 59 1.15 8.77 1.10
N PHE A 60 0.29 9.65 1.58
CA PHE A 60 -0.86 10.13 0.82
C PHE A 60 -0.46 10.80 -0.50
N ASN A 61 0.50 11.70 -0.47
CA ASN A 61 1.00 12.37 -1.66
C ASN A 61 2.08 11.55 -2.40
N GLY A 62 2.97 10.93 -1.64
CA GLY A 62 4.17 10.28 -2.17
C GLY A 62 3.89 9.03 -2.99
N LEU A 63 2.90 8.21 -2.61
CA LEU A 63 2.60 6.95 -3.29
C LEU A 63 2.28 7.11 -4.78
N ASN A 64 1.68 8.22 -5.16
CA ASN A 64 1.33 8.48 -6.56
C ASN A 64 2.54 8.60 -7.49
N PHE A 65 3.71 8.90 -6.96
CA PHE A 65 4.93 9.16 -7.74
C PHE A 65 5.94 8.01 -7.68
N LEU A 66 5.61 6.91 -7.01
CA LEU A 66 6.51 5.77 -6.91
C LEU A 66 6.45 4.89 -8.17
N ASP A 67 7.62 4.44 -8.61
CA ASP A 67 7.73 3.34 -9.54
C ASP A 67 7.30 2.02 -8.89
N ALA A 68 7.19 0.96 -9.68
CA ALA A 68 6.71 -0.34 -9.19
C ALA A 68 7.56 -0.90 -8.04
N ALA A 69 8.89 -0.84 -8.17
CA ALA A 69 9.80 -1.35 -7.14
C ALA A 69 9.70 -0.58 -5.83
N SER A 70 9.63 0.75 -5.90
CA SER A 70 9.47 1.60 -4.72
C SER A 70 8.10 1.37 -4.05
N TRP A 71 7.04 1.26 -4.84
CA TRP A 71 5.70 0.96 -4.35
C TRP A 71 5.66 -0.40 -3.61
N ARG A 72 6.22 -1.46 -4.19
CA ARG A 72 6.31 -2.77 -3.53
C ARG A 72 7.12 -2.73 -2.23
N HIS A 73 8.16 -1.89 -2.17
CA HIS A 73 8.95 -1.71 -0.96
C HIS A 73 8.11 -1.24 0.24
N TYR A 74 7.15 -0.34 0.00
CA TYR A 74 6.31 0.22 1.06
C TYR A 74 5.02 -0.55 1.34
N LEU A 75 4.54 -1.37 0.40
CA LEU A 75 3.25 -2.06 0.54
C LEU A 75 3.11 -2.85 1.84
N PRO A 76 4.04 -3.73 2.25
CA PRO A 76 3.84 -4.52 3.46
C PRO A 76 3.79 -3.66 4.73
N ARG A 77 4.50 -2.56 4.77
CA ARG A 77 4.45 -1.62 5.90
C ARG A 77 3.15 -0.83 5.95
N LEU A 78 2.62 -0.47 4.79
CA LEU A 78 1.32 0.18 4.69
C LEU A 78 0.18 -0.78 5.04
N ILE A 79 0.30 -2.05 4.65
CA ILE A 79 -0.64 -3.10 5.06
C ILE A 79 -0.62 -3.27 6.59
N ASP A 80 0.56 -3.38 7.19
CA ASP A 80 0.71 -3.42 8.65
C ASP A 80 0.05 -2.22 9.34
N TYR A 81 0.35 -1.03 8.85
CA TYR A 81 -0.26 0.21 9.35
C TYR A 81 -1.78 0.17 9.25
N ALA A 82 -2.32 -0.20 8.09
CA ALA A 82 -3.75 -0.26 7.86
C ALA A 82 -4.45 -1.26 8.79
N LEU A 83 -3.86 -2.43 9.00
CA LEU A 83 -4.43 -3.45 9.90
C LEU A 83 -4.43 -3.00 11.36
N ARG A 84 -3.41 -2.29 11.79
CA ARG A 84 -3.33 -1.74 13.16
C ARG A 84 -4.31 -0.57 13.40
N HIS A 85 -4.63 0.18 12.37
CA HIS A 85 -5.47 1.39 12.46
C HIS A 85 -6.82 1.24 11.77
N ILE A 86 -7.28 0.02 11.55
CA ILE A 86 -8.49 -0.30 10.78
C ILE A 86 -9.76 0.36 11.33
N ALA A 87 -9.82 0.59 12.63
CA ALA A 87 -10.98 1.16 13.31
C ALA A 87 -10.87 2.69 13.51
N SER A 88 -9.86 3.32 12.94
CA SER A 88 -9.58 4.75 13.17
C SER A 88 -9.63 5.55 11.88
N ASN A 89 -10.31 6.69 11.91
CA ASN A 89 -10.28 7.72 10.87
C ASN A 89 -9.62 9.01 11.37
N ALA A 90 -8.71 8.93 12.34
CA ALA A 90 -7.92 10.04 12.83
C ALA A 90 -7.05 10.65 11.71
N PRO A 91 -6.60 11.92 11.82
CA PRO A 91 -5.86 12.60 10.74
C PRO A 91 -4.66 11.83 10.20
N GLY A 92 -3.91 11.10 11.03
CA GLY A 92 -2.78 10.28 10.61
C GLY A 92 -3.15 9.12 9.67
N THR A 93 -4.43 8.73 9.62
CA THR A 93 -4.90 7.61 8.80
C THR A 93 -5.02 7.92 7.31
N MET A 94 -4.71 9.12 6.85
CA MET A 94 -4.60 9.42 5.42
C MET A 94 -3.61 8.49 4.69
N ALA A 95 -2.71 7.86 5.42
CA ALA A 95 -1.85 6.81 4.88
C ALA A 95 -2.66 5.62 4.35
N ILE A 96 -3.77 5.27 5.00
CA ILE A 96 -4.67 4.20 4.55
C ILE A 96 -5.42 4.63 3.29
N ASP A 97 -5.90 5.86 3.23
CA ASP A 97 -6.53 6.40 2.03
C ASP A 97 -5.54 6.39 0.85
N GLY A 98 -4.30 6.76 1.09
CA GLY A 98 -3.23 6.70 0.10
C GLY A 98 -2.94 5.26 -0.37
N LEU A 99 -2.89 4.30 0.55
CA LEU A 99 -2.74 2.89 0.21
C LEU A 99 -3.90 2.42 -0.68
N LEU A 100 -5.14 2.65 -0.28
CA LEU A 100 -6.32 2.23 -1.03
C LEU A 100 -6.35 2.87 -2.41
N TRP A 101 -6.04 4.15 -2.52
CA TRP A 101 -5.94 4.84 -3.79
C TRP A 101 -4.87 4.22 -4.70
N SER A 102 -3.70 3.87 -4.15
CA SER A 102 -2.61 3.26 -4.91
C SER A 102 -2.92 1.87 -5.45
N LEU A 103 -3.92 1.20 -4.89
CA LEU A 103 -4.38 -0.13 -5.30
C LEU A 103 -5.47 -0.09 -6.38
N ARG A 104 -5.88 1.09 -6.81
CA ARG A 104 -6.93 1.26 -7.81
C ARG A 104 -6.37 1.29 -9.23
N PRO A 105 -7.12 0.73 -10.21
CA PRO A 105 -6.80 0.91 -11.63
C PRO A 105 -7.02 2.38 -12.06
N PRO A 106 -6.49 2.83 -13.21
CA PRO A 106 -5.76 2.02 -14.17
C PRO A 106 -4.35 1.68 -13.68
N ASP A 107 -3.82 0.54 -14.12
CA ASP A 107 -2.42 0.19 -13.87
C ASP A 107 -1.51 1.15 -14.65
N ARG A 108 -0.27 1.21 -14.28
CA ARG A 108 0.71 2.10 -14.87
C ARG A 108 1.55 1.40 -15.95
N ASP A 109 2.30 2.17 -16.70
CA ASP A 109 3.28 1.70 -17.66
C ASP A 109 4.65 2.32 -17.32
N PRO A 110 5.63 1.53 -16.85
CA PRO A 110 5.55 0.09 -16.56
C PRO A 110 4.53 -0.27 -15.46
N PRO A 111 3.98 -1.50 -15.47
CA PRO A 111 2.89 -1.86 -14.56
C PRO A 111 3.31 -1.88 -13.09
N ARG A 112 2.46 -1.38 -12.22
CA ARG A 112 2.57 -1.51 -10.76
C ARG A 112 1.73 -2.67 -10.24
N LEU A 113 0.43 -2.66 -10.53
CA LEU A 113 -0.50 -3.69 -10.05
C LEU A 113 -0.15 -5.06 -10.62
N ALA A 114 0.10 -5.15 -11.92
CA ALA A 114 0.48 -6.40 -12.57
C ALA A 114 1.95 -6.82 -12.30
N SER A 115 2.74 -6.00 -11.61
CA SER A 115 4.10 -6.37 -11.23
C SER A 115 4.18 -7.32 -10.03
N LEU A 116 3.08 -7.51 -9.30
CA LEU A 116 3.03 -8.35 -8.12
C LEU A 116 3.16 -9.83 -8.48
N THR A 117 3.89 -10.57 -7.67
CA THR A 117 3.82 -12.04 -7.71
C THR A 117 2.46 -12.50 -7.21
N ARG A 118 2.15 -13.79 -7.44
CA ARG A 118 0.91 -14.38 -6.94
C ARG A 118 0.81 -14.28 -5.42
N GLU A 119 1.87 -14.58 -4.71
CA GLU A 119 1.92 -14.52 -3.24
C GLU A 119 1.74 -13.08 -2.73
N GLN A 120 2.32 -12.12 -3.42
CA GLN A 120 2.14 -10.69 -3.10
C GLN A 120 0.70 -10.25 -3.34
N GLU A 121 0.11 -10.63 -4.47
CA GLU A 121 -1.29 -10.33 -4.76
C GLU A 121 -2.24 -10.94 -3.72
N GLU A 122 -2.02 -12.20 -3.34
CA GLU A 122 -2.81 -12.87 -2.31
C GLU A 122 -2.70 -12.16 -0.94
N ALA A 123 -1.54 -11.64 -0.59
CA ALA A 123 -1.36 -10.86 0.64
C ALA A 123 -2.12 -9.54 0.59
N VAL A 124 -2.11 -8.85 -0.54
CA VAL A 124 -2.90 -7.61 -0.75
C VAL A 124 -4.40 -7.90 -0.66
N VAL A 125 -4.87 -8.95 -1.31
CA VAL A 125 -6.28 -9.35 -1.26
C VAL A 125 -6.71 -9.66 0.17
N ALA A 126 -5.91 -10.42 0.93
CA ALA A 126 -6.21 -10.73 2.33
C ALA A 126 -6.33 -9.45 3.19
N ALA A 127 -5.45 -8.48 2.98
CA ALA A 127 -5.53 -7.20 3.67
C ALA A 127 -6.79 -6.41 3.28
N LEU A 128 -7.11 -6.36 2.00
CA LEU A 128 -8.33 -5.70 1.49
C LEU A 128 -9.60 -6.34 2.05
N GLU A 129 -9.65 -7.67 2.17
CA GLU A 129 -10.77 -8.38 2.78
C GLU A 129 -10.98 -7.97 4.24
N GLN A 130 -9.92 -7.79 5.01
CA GLN A 130 -10.03 -7.27 6.39
C GLN A 130 -10.61 -5.86 6.40
N LEU A 131 -10.12 -4.98 5.55
CA LEU A 131 -10.60 -3.60 5.46
C LEU A 131 -12.06 -3.55 4.98
N ALA A 132 -12.46 -4.43 4.07
CA ALA A 132 -13.79 -4.44 3.47
C ALA A 132 -14.87 -5.09 4.36
N PHE A 133 -14.51 -6.14 5.12
CA PHE A 133 -15.50 -7.01 5.74
C PHE A 133 -15.42 -7.10 7.26
N SER A 134 -14.40 -6.55 7.91
CA SER A 134 -14.35 -6.52 9.37
C SER A 134 -15.36 -5.53 9.94
N ASP A 135 -16.07 -5.92 10.99
CA ASP A 135 -17.12 -5.09 11.59
C ASP A 135 -16.58 -3.77 12.17
N ASP A 136 -15.35 -3.77 12.65
CA ASP A 136 -14.69 -2.60 13.22
C ASP A 136 -14.01 -1.69 12.18
N SER A 137 -14.00 -2.08 10.89
CA SER A 137 -13.37 -1.28 9.85
C SER A 137 -14.18 -0.04 9.50
N VAL A 138 -13.52 1.11 9.52
CA VAL A 138 -14.09 2.37 9.03
C VAL A 138 -13.84 2.60 7.52
N TYR A 139 -13.11 1.67 6.87
CA TYR A 139 -12.72 1.74 5.45
C TYR A 139 -13.52 0.78 4.56
N ARG A 140 -14.61 0.23 5.03
CA ARG A 140 -15.35 -0.85 4.34
C ARG A 140 -15.76 -0.49 2.92
N THR A 141 -16.39 0.66 2.75
CA THR A 141 -16.90 1.11 1.45
C THR A 141 -15.77 1.30 0.44
N ASP A 142 -14.71 1.98 0.83
CA ASP A 142 -13.57 2.26 -0.06
C ASP A 142 -12.82 0.98 -0.41
N ALA A 143 -12.60 0.09 0.56
CA ALA A 143 -11.94 -1.19 0.31
C ALA A 143 -12.76 -2.11 -0.60
N MET A 144 -14.09 -2.15 -0.43
CA MET A 144 -14.99 -2.91 -1.33
C MET A 144 -14.91 -2.39 -2.75
N GLN A 145 -14.90 -1.07 -2.94
CA GLN A 145 -14.75 -0.47 -4.26
C GLN A 145 -13.42 -0.87 -4.91
N VAL A 146 -12.32 -0.78 -4.18
CA VAL A 146 -10.99 -1.19 -4.66
C VAL A 146 -11.00 -2.66 -5.10
N MET A 147 -11.60 -3.54 -4.32
CA MET A 147 -11.71 -4.97 -4.66
C MET A 147 -12.51 -5.18 -5.95
N GLU A 148 -13.66 -4.55 -6.09
CA GLU A 148 -14.52 -4.66 -7.27
C GLU A 148 -13.84 -4.17 -8.55
N GLU A 149 -12.99 -3.17 -8.44
CA GLU A 149 -12.30 -2.59 -9.58
C GLU A 149 -11.18 -3.48 -10.12
N TRP A 150 -10.47 -4.26 -9.28
CA TRP A 150 -9.29 -4.99 -9.71
C TRP A 150 -9.03 -6.35 -9.04
N TRP A 151 -9.37 -6.53 -7.76
CA TRP A 151 -8.80 -7.58 -6.90
C TRP A 151 -9.68 -8.81 -6.70
N ILE A 152 -10.83 -8.88 -7.33
CA ILE A 152 -11.72 -10.04 -7.30
C ILE A 152 -11.81 -10.69 -8.69
N PRO A 153 -12.21 -11.97 -8.79
CA PRO A 153 -12.50 -12.59 -10.07
C PRO A 153 -13.61 -11.80 -10.79
N GLY A 154 -13.37 -11.51 -12.09
CA GLY A 154 -14.33 -10.72 -12.89
C GLY A 154 -14.36 -9.23 -12.55
N ALA A 155 -13.28 -8.70 -11.96
CA ALA A 155 -13.17 -7.29 -11.63
C ALA A 155 -13.46 -6.37 -12.84
N LEU A 156 -14.04 -5.19 -12.56
CA LEU A 156 -14.56 -4.28 -13.59
C LEU A 156 -13.49 -3.79 -14.59
N TYR A 157 -12.27 -3.54 -14.12
CA TYR A 157 -11.24 -2.88 -14.91
C TYR A 157 -9.96 -3.69 -15.08
N ARG A 158 -9.93 -4.93 -14.59
CA ARG A 158 -8.78 -5.80 -14.78
C ARG A 158 -8.92 -6.55 -16.11
N PRO A 159 -7.91 -6.45 -17.01
CA PRO A 159 -7.96 -7.23 -18.26
C PRO A 159 -8.03 -8.72 -17.97
N PRO A 160 -8.81 -9.50 -18.74
CA PRO A 160 -8.79 -10.95 -18.62
C PRO A 160 -7.40 -11.50 -18.99
N CYS A 161 -6.98 -12.59 -18.31
CA CYS A 161 -5.71 -13.27 -18.60
C CYS A 161 -5.73 -13.95 -19.97
#